data_4e7c39e5911e8897c99bbfae6b6d4b2b
#
_entry.id   4e7c39e5911e8897c99bbfae6b6d4b2b
#
_cell.length_a   1.000
_cell.length_b   1.000
_cell.length_c   1.000
_cell.angle_alpha   90.00
_cell.angle_beta   90.00
_cell.angle_gamma   90.00
#
_symmetry.space_group_name_H-M   'P 1'
#
loop_
_entity.id
_entity.type
_entity.pdbx_description
1 polymer ?
#
loop_
_entity_poly.entity_id
_entity_poly.type
_entity_poly.pdbx_seq_one_letter_code
_entity_poly.pdbx_strand_id
1 'polypeptide(L)'
;MARGKASPARAAGADPAPVAAASAEDVARAYDDNKLAQVLYHDWEAQTYDHKWAISFDQRCIDYARDRFVAITGQPEPWPYGTALELGAGTGFFSLNLKQAGVLDDVHVTDLSPGMVEAAKANAEKLGFAVEGRVADAERIPYGDNTFDAVVGHAVIHHVPDVEAAFREVLRVLKPGGRFVIAGEPTTIGHWYARRLGRLTWTATTAITHLPPLREAWAKDREELDESSRAAALEAVVDLHTFDPGDLARMALRAGAVDVHTKTEELTAALFGWPVRTFEAAVRPGALGWGWAMFAYGSWRRLSVLDRALARAVPDRFFYNVGITGVKPG
;
A
#
# COMPACT_ATOMS: atom_id res chain seq x y z
N MET A 1 4.61 14.19 -51.28
CA MET A 1 5.51 14.59 -50.18
C MET A 1 4.89 14.12 -48.87
N ALA A 2 5.28 12.95 -48.42
CA ALA A 2 4.80 12.36 -47.16
C ALA A 2 5.85 12.64 -46.08
N ARG A 3 5.45 13.39 -45.03
CA ARG A 3 6.28 13.59 -43.84
C ARG A 3 6.06 12.42 -42.87
N GLY A 4 7.06 11.56 -42.75
CA GLY A 4 7.11 10.54 -41.70
C GLY A 4 7.20 11.16 -40.32
N LYS A 5 6.30 10.80 -39.41
CA LYS A 5 6.41 11.07 -37.97
C LYS A 5 7.38 10.05 -37.38
N ALA A 6 8.51 10.53 -36.93
CA ALA A 6 9.42 9.73 -36.11
C ALA A 6 8.79 9.43 -34.75
N SER A 7 8.77 8.15 -34.39
CA SER A 7 8.45 7.67 -33.06
C SER A 7 9.56 8.06 -32.08
N PRO A 8 9.29 8.55 -30.86
CA PRO A 8 10.34 8.84 -29.90
C PRO A 8 10.99 7.52 -29.45
N ALA A 9 12.30 7.46 -29.64
CA ALA A 9 13.12 6.36 -29.13
C ALA A 9 13.00 6.26 -27.60
N ARG A 10 12.66 5.07 -27.13
CA ARG A 10 12.74 4.68 -25.72
C ARG A 10 14.20 4.87 -25.27
N ALA A 11 14.44 5.79 -24.35
CA ALA A 11 15.71 5.86 -23.65
C ALA A 11 15.86 4.55 -22.84
N ALA A 12 16.85 3.75 -23.19
CA ALA A 12 17.28 2.62 -22.39
C ALA A 12 17.91 3.19 -21.11
N GLY A 13 17.12 3.26 -20.04
CA GLY A 13 17.66 3.41 -18.69
C GLY A 13 18.45 2.15 -18.36
N ALA A 14 19.67 2.31 -17.87
CA ALA A 14 20.45 1.20 -17.34
C ALA A 14 19.62 0.53 -16.24
N ASP A 15 19.53 -0.81 -16.25
CA ASP A 15 18.95 -1.57 -15.16
C ASP A 15 19.65 -1.16 -13.85
N PRO A 16 18.89 -0.79 -12.82
CA PRO A 16 19.49 -0.47 -11.53
C PRO A 16 20.26 -1.70 -11.02
N ALA A 17 21.44 -1.46 -10.46
CA ALA A 17 22.24 -2.53 -9.87
C ALA A 17 21.39 -3.24 -8.80
N PRO A 18 21.41 -4.58 -8.73
CA PRO A 18 20.65 -5.31 -7.72
C PRO A 18 21.11 -4.86 -6.34
N VAL A 19 20.13 -4.49 -5.48
CA VAL A 19 20.39 -4.28 -4.05
C VAL A 19 21.04 -5.55 -3.52
N ALA A 20 22.13 -5.42 -2.78
CA ALA A 20 22.86 -6.57 -2.24
C ALA A 20 21.86 -7.48 -1.51
N ALA A 21 21.71 -8.70 -1.98
CA ALA A 21 20.80 -9.66 -1.38
C ALA A 21 21.18 -9.81 0.09
N ALA A 22 20.17 -9.79 0.97
CA ALA A 22 20.36 -10.03 2.40
C ALA A 22 21.19 -11.30 2.62
N SER A 23 22.13 -11.28 3.56
CA SER A 23 22.96 -12.45 3.85
C SER A 23 22.06 -13.60 4.35
N ALA A 24 22.48 -14.84 4.15
CA ALA A 24 21.77 -16.01 4.66
C ALA A 24 21.60 -15.95 6.18
N GLU A 25 22.51 -15.32 6.89
CA GLU A 25 22.46 -15.08 8.35
C GLU A 25 21.38 -14.05 8.70
N ASP A 26 21.28 -12.95 7.95
CA ASP A 26 20.23 -11.94 8.16
C ASP A 26 18.84 -12.52 7.88
N VAL A 27 18.69 -13.30 6.82
CA VAL A 27 17.44 -14.00 6.53
C VAL A 27 17.07 -14.97 7.66
N ALA A 28 18.03 -15.72 8.20
CA ALA A 28 17.76 -16.63 9.31
C ALA A 28 17.33 -15.86 10.58
N ARG A 29 17.95 -14.72 10.87
CA ARG A 29 17.58 -13.85 12.02
C ARG A 29 16.21 -13.22 11.83
N ALA A 30 15.83 -12.88 10.61
CA ALA A 30 14.54 -12.26 10.28
C ALA A 30 13.33 -13.14 10.64
N TYR A 31 13.48 -14.44 10.74
CA TYR A 31 12.40 -15.33 11.21
C TYR A 31 12.06 -15.14 12.70
N ASP A 32 13.01 -14.65 13.50
CA ASP A 32 12.84 -14.39 14.93
C ASP A 32 12.75 -12.90 15.26
N ASP A 33 13.00 -12.01 14.27
CA ASP A 33 12.98 -10.55 14.40
C ASP A 33 12.11 -9.92 13.29
N ASN A 34 10.87 -9.63 13.62
CA ASN A 34 9.91 -9.08 12.68
C ASN A 34 10.33 -7.72 12.11
N LYS A 35 11.01 -6.88 12.89
CA LYS A 35 11.47 -5.57 12.39
C LYS A 35 12.61 -5.73 11.40
N LEU A 36 13.53 -6.67 11.65
CA LEU A 36 14.55 -7.01 10.67
C LEU A 36 13.91 -7.61 9.39
N ALA A 37 12.90 -8.47 9.53
CA ALA A 37 12.16 -9.01 8.39
C ALA A 37 11.54 -7.90 7.54
N GLN A 38 10.91 -6.91 8.17
CA GLN A 38 10.34 -5.74 7.49
C GLN A 38 11.39 -4.97 6.71
N VAL A 39 12.54 -4.64 7.35
CA VAL A 39 13.62 -3.91 6.68
C VAL A 39 14.14 -4.68 5.47
N LEU A 40 14.48 -5.95 5.63
CA LEU A 40 15.04 -6.76 4.55
C LEU A 40 14.06 -6.95 3.38
N TYR A 41 12.78 -7.15 3.69
CA TYR A 41 11.74 -7.32 2.69
C TYR A 41 11.50 -6.03 1.90
N HIS A 42 11.30 -4.91 2.58
CA HIS A 42 11.00 -3.64 1.93
C HIS A 42 12.21 -3.02 1.24
N ASP A 43 13.43 -3.17 1.77
CA ASP A 43 14.65 -2.75 1.08
C ASP A 43 14.84 -3.51 -0.24
N TRP A 44 14.57 -4.81 -0.23
CA TRP A 44 14.62 -5.62 -1.46
C TRP A 44 13.56 -5.19 -2.48
N GLU A 45 12.35 -4.88 -2.03
CA GLU A 45 11.25 -4.45 -2.92
C GLU A 45 11.35 -3.00 -3.38
N ALA A 46 12.07 -2.12 -2.69
CA ALA A 46 12.01 -0.67 -2.88
C ALA A 46 12.17 -0.22 -4.35
N GLN A 47 12.98 -0.92 -5.16
CA GLN A 47 13.20 -0.59 -6.57
C GLN A 47 12.07 -1.04 -7.50
N THR A 48 11.33 -2.07 -7.13
CA THR A 48 10.27 -2.67 -7.96
C THR A 48 8.88 -2.46 -7.39
N TYR A 49 8.79 -1.87 -6.20
CA TYR A 49 7.57 -1.72 -5.42
C TYR A 49 6.45 -1.00 -6.20
N ASP A 50 6.75 0.14 -6.79
CA ASP A 50 5.76 0.91 -7.55
C ASP A 50 5.21 0.12 -8.74
N HIS A 51 6.06 -0.66 -9.41
CA HIS A 51 5.63 -1.51 -10.52
C HIS A 51 4.78 -2.69 -10.03
N LYS A 52 5.22 -3.38 -8.98
CA LYS A 52 4.51 -4.52 -8.37
C LYS A 52 3.10 -4.14 -7.92
N TRP A 53 2.96 -2.99 -7.30
CA TRP A 53 1.71 -2.52 -6.73
C TRP A 53 0.92 -1.58 -7.63
N ALA A 54 1.38 -1.36 -8.88
CA ALA A 54 0.81 -0.41 -9.83
C ALA A 54 0.64 1.00 -9.24
N ILE A 55 1.59 1.40 -8.40
CA ILE A 55 1.69 2.72 -7.81
C ILE A 55 2.11 3.71 -8.90
N SER A 56 1.49 4.85 -8.92
CA SER A 56 1.86 5.99 -9.76
C SER A 56 1.51 7.29 -9.07
N PHE A 57 1.95 8.38 -9.69
CA PHE A 57 1.68 9.73 -9.23
C PHE A 57 0.89 10.51 -10.29
N ASP A 58 0.13 9.79 -11.11
CA ASP A 58 -0.80 10.32 -12.09
C ASP A 58 -2.17 10.62 -11.48
N GLN A 59 -3.05 11.24 -12.27
CA GLN A 59 -4.38 11.66 -11.83
C GLN A 59 -5.21 10.52 -11.21
N ARG A 60 -4.99 9.28 -11.65
CA ARG A 60 -5.69 8.09 -11.11
C ARG A 60 -5.34 7.85 -9.64
N CYS A 61 -4.05 7.93 -9.29
CA CYS A 61 -3.60 7.72 -7.91
C CYS A 61 -3.81 8.97 -7.04
N ILE A 62 -3.75 10.16 -7.61
CA ILE A 62 -4.15 11.40 -6.93
C ILE A 62 -5.63 11.34 -6.52
N ASP A 63 -6.52 10.98 -7.43
CA ASP A 63 -7.95 10.82 -7.13
C ASP A 63 -8.18 9.71 -6.11
N TYR A 64 -7.48 8.58 -6.24
CA TYR A 64 -7.56 7.48 -5.28
C TYR A 64 -7.23 7.95 -3.86
N ALA A 65 -6.07 8.58 -3.66
CA ALA A 65 -5.61 9.02 -2.34
C ALA A 65 -6.57 10.05 -1.72
N ARG A 66 -6.98 11.05 -2.52
CA ARG A 66 -7.95 12.07 -2.09
C ARG A 66 -9.29 11.45 -1.72
N ASP A 67 -9.85 10.60 -2.56
CA ASP A 67 -11.17 10.01 -2.34
C ASP A 67 -11.18 9.10 -1.11
N ARG A 68 -10.07 8.38 -0.82
CA ARG A 68 -9.90 7.59 0.41
C ARG A 68 -9.84 8.48 1.64
N PHE A 69 -9.01 9.51 1.59
CA PHE A 69 -8.91 10.48 2.68
C PHE A 69 -10.28 11.07 3.03
N VAL A 70 -11.02 11.54 2.03
CA VAL A 70 -12.37 12.12 2.21
C VAL A 70 -13.37 11.07 2.72
N ALA A 71 -13.33 9.85 2.18
CA ALA A 71 -14.24 8.78 2.61
C ALA A 71 -14.05 8.40 4.09
N ILE A 72 -12.80 8.43 4.57
CA ILE A 72 -12.46 8.08 5.95
C ILE A 72 -12.78 9.24 6.90
N THR A 73 -12.41 10.47 6.54
CA THR A 73 -12.62 11.64 7.40
C THR A 73 -14.06 12.15 7.38
N GLY A 74 -14.80 11.87 6.33
CA GLY A 74 -16.14 12.41 6.11
C GLY A 74 -16.14 13.92 5.82
N GLN A 75 -14.97 14.53 5.68
CA GLN A 75 -14.84 15.99 5.53
C GLN A 75 -13.98 16.32 4.31
N PRO A 76 -14.49 17.11 3.35
CA PRO A 76 -13.69 17.58 2.23
C PRO A 76 -12.76 18.75 2.58
N GLU A 77 -12.92 19.42 3.73
CA GLU A 77 -12.19 20.65 4.10
C GLU A 77 -12.22 20.92 5.62
N PRO A 78 -11.34 21.76 6.19
CA PRO A 78 -10.43 22.70 5.51
C PRO A 78 -9.08 22.07 5.08
N TRP A 79 -8.67 22.29 3.86
CA TRP A 79 -7.37 21.93 3.30
C TRP A 79 -6.55 23.19 2.94
N PRO A 80 -5.22 23.11 2.85
CA PRO A 80 -4.37 21.97 3.22
C PRO A 80 -4.15 21.85 4.72
N TYR A 81 -3.83 20.63 5.19
CA TYR A 81 -3.15 20.46 6.47
C TYR A 81 -1.72 20.96 6.32
N GLY A 82 -1.25 21.82 7.25
CA GLY A 82 0.03 22.53 7.13
C GLY A 82 1.22 21.56 7.09
N THR A 83 1.65 21.04 8.24
CA THR A 83 2.76 20.09 8.32
C THR A 83 2.21 18.68 8.58
N ALA A 84 2.51 17.74 7.70
CA ALA A 84 2.01 16.38 7.77
C ALA A 84 3.14 15.35 7.78
N LEU A 85 2.90 14.22 8.46
CA LEU A 85 3.79 13.06 8.47
C LEU A 85 3.11 11.88 7.77
N GLU A 86 3.81 11.19 6.88
CA GLU A 86 3.42 9.85 6.46
C GLU A 86 4.19 8.81 7.26
N LEU A 87 3.44 7.90 7.91
CA LEU A 87 3.94 6.79 8.67
C LEU A 87 4.01 5.55 7.76
N GLY A 88 5.16 4.86 7.70
CA GLY A 88 5.36 3.73 6.79
C GLY A 88 5.13 4.14 5.34
N ALA A 89 5.86 5.17 4.91
CA ALA A 89 5.59 5.86 3.65
C ALA A 89 5.82 4.99 2.40
N GLY A 90 6.62 3.90 2.54
CA GLY A 90 7.05 3.15 1.38
C GLY A 90 7.70 4.10 0.37
N THR A 91 7.19 4.12 -0.85
CA THR A 91 7.66 5.02 -1.92
C THR A 91 7.02 6.41 -1.92
N GLY A 92 6.27 6.77 -0.85
CA GLY A 92 5.57 8.06 -0.72
C GLY A 92 4.20 8.09 -1.42
N PHE A 93 3.63 6.93 -1.70
CA PHE A 93 2.40 6.81 -2.48
C PHE A 93 1.26 7.67 -1.95
N PHE A 94 0.97 7.63 -0.68
CA PHE A 94 -0.24 8.26 -0.16
C PHE A 94 -0.04 9.76 0.05
N SER A 95 1.02 10.16 0.77
CA SER A 95 1.25 11.58 1.08
C SER A 95 1.58 12.43 -0.16
N LEU A 96 2.39 11.92 -1.09
CA LEU A 96 2.74 12.69 -2.29
C LEU A 96 1.53 12.89 -3.22
N ASN A 97 0.65 11.88 -3.32
CA ASN A 97 -0.60 12.04 -4.07
C ASN A 97 -1.58 12.97 -3.33
N LEU A 98 -1.66 12.94 -1.99
CA LEU A 98 -2.44 13.89 -1.20
C LEU A 98 -1.89 15.32 -1.32
N LYS A 99 -0.57 15.49 -1.39
CA LYS A 99 0.06 16.79 -1.66
C LYS A 99 -0.30 17.32 -3.04
N GLN A 100 -0.23 16.49 -4.09
CA GLN A 100 -0.68 16.85 -5.43
C GLN A 100 -2.17 17.22 -5.46
N ALA A 101 -3.00 16.57 -4.65
CA ALA A 101 -4.43 16.86 -4.51
C ALA A 101 -4.72 18.13 -3.68
N GLY A 102 -3.69 18.80 -3.13
CA GLY A 102 -3.85 19.98 -2.27
C GLY A 102 -4.39 19.68 -0.87
N VAL A 103 -4.38 18.41 -0.43
CA VAL A 103 -4.82 17.99 0.91
C VAL A 103 -3.75 18.25 1.96
N LEU A 104 -2.47 18.04 1.62
CA LEU A 104 -1.30 18.26 2.47
C LEU A 104 -0.41 19.35 1.86
N ASP A 105 0.24 20.15 2.72
CA ASP A 105 1.17 21.20 2.28
C ASP A 105 2.62 20.77 2.48
N ASP A 106 3.14 20.79 3.70
CA ASP A 106 4.50 20.36 4.00
C ASP A 106 4.49 18.88 4.45
N VAL A 107 5.23 18.03 3.72
CA VAL A 107 5.19 16.58 3.92
C VAL A 107 6.52 16.05 4.42
N HIS A 108 6.47 15.34 5.54
CA HIS A 108 7.54 14.50 6.07
C HIS A 108 7.19 13.03 5.87
N VAL A 109 8.19 12.19 5.63
CA VAL A 109 7.97 10.76 5.43
C VAL A 109 8.84 9.94 6.38
N THR A 110 8.26 8.88 6.93
CA THR A 110 9.02 7.90 7.74
C THR A 110 8.72 6.49 7.27
N ASP A 111 9.76 5.68 7.25
CA ASP A 111 9.66 4.24 7.00
C ASP A 111 10.74 3.51 7.79
N LEU A 112 10.51 2.23 8.10
CA LEU A 112 11.49 1.40 8.77
C LEU A 112 12.64 1.01 7.82
N SER A 113 12.37 0.94 6.52
CA SER A 113 13.32 0.63 5.44
C SER A 113 14.03 1.90 4.96
N PRO A 114 15.37 1.97 5.03
CA PRO A 114 16.16 3.05 4.42
C PRO A 114 15.91 3.16 2.90
N GLY A 115 15.77 2.03 2.20
CA GLY A 115 15.51 1.99 0.76
C GLY A 115 14.18 2.64 0.40
N MET A 116 13.13 2.42 1.19
CA MET A 116 11.83 3.05 1.00
C MET A 116 11.90 4.57 1.22
N VAL A 117 12.58 5.03 2.27
CA VAL A 117 12.76 6.47 2.52
C VAL A 117 13.45 7.16 1.33
N GLU A 118 14.51 6.56 0.79
CA GLU A 118 15.20 7.12 -0.38
C GLU A 118 14.34 7.07 -1.65
N ALA A 119 13.54 6.01 -1.84
CA ALA A 119 12.59 5.93 -2.94
C ALA A 119 11.50 7.02 -2.84
N ALA A 120 10.94 7.27 -1.66
CA ALA A 120 9.97 8.33 -1.43
C ALA A 120 10.56 9.72 -1.75
N LYS A 121 11.79 10.00 -1.28
CA LYS A 121 12.50 11.25 -1.60
C LYS A 121 12.74 11.42 -3.10
N ALA A 122 13.19 10.35 -3.77
CA ALA A 122 13.41 10.39 -5.21
C ALA A 122 12.11 10.60 -6.01
N ASN A 123 11.00 10.04 -5.56
CA ASN A 123 9.69 10.26 -6.17
C ASN A 123 9.21 11.71 -5.93
N ALA A 124 9.39 12.24 -4.72
CA ALA A 124 9.08 13.65 -4.42
C ALA A 124 9.88 14.60 -5.31
N GLU A 125 11.18 14.36 -5.48
CA GLU A 125 12.04 15.17 -6.36
C GLU A 125 11.55 15.16 -7.82
N LYS A 126 11.19 13.96 -8.36
CA LYS A 126 10.60 13.85 -9.71
C LYS A 126 9.31 14.66 -9.88
N LEU A 127 8.54 14.82 -8.78
CA LEU A 127 7.31 15.61 -8.75
C LEU A 127 7.56 17.10 -8.48
N GLY A 128 8.82 17.49 -8.25
CA GLY A 128 9.18 18.88 -7.91
C GLY A 128 8.89 19.26 -6.46
N PHE A 129 8.77 18.28 -5.55
CA PHE A 129 8.56 18.49 -4.12
C PHE A 129 9.85 18.30 -3.33
N ALA A 130 10.00 19.08 -2.25
CA ALA A 130 10.93 18.77 -1.19
C ALA A 130 10.19 18.02 -0.09
N VAL A 131 10.76 16.91 0.40
CA VAL A 131 10.24 16.18 1.55
C VAL A 131 11.39 15.85 2.50
N GLU A 132 11.12 15.92 3.80
CA GLU A 132 12.04 15.40 4.82
C GLU A 132 11.73 13.93 5.05
N GLY A 133 12.71 13.05 4.82
CA GLY A 133 12.59 11.61 5.05
C GLY A 133 13.49 11.13 6.18
N ARG A 134 12.95 10.31 7.10
CA ARG A 134 13.70 9.68 8.18
C ARG A 134 13.40 8.20 8.30
N VAL A 135 14.45 7.40 8.50
CA VAL A 135 14.26 5.99 8.90
C VAL A 135 13.73 5.96 10.33
N ALA A 136 12.59 5.33 10.53
CA ALA A 136 11.92 5.34 11.83
C ALA A 136 11.00 4.14 12.03
N ASP A 137 10.93 3.73 13.29
CA ASP A 137 9.95 2.78 13.79
C ASP A 137 8.65 3.50 14.14
N ALA A 138 7.51 2.98 13.68
CA ALA A 138 6.18 3.52 13.98
C ALA A 138 5.86 3.55 15.49
N GLU A 139 6.47 2.67 16.26
CA GLU A 139 6.36 2.63 17.73
C GLU A 139 7.26 3.66 18.43
N ARG A 140 8.13 4.36 17.67
CA ARG A 140 9.05 5.38 18.20
C ARG A 140 9.38 6.42 17.11
N ILE A 141 8.50 7.36 16.90
CA ILE A 141 8.62 8.38 15.85
C ILE A 141 9.66 9.45 16.26
N PRO A 142 10.72 9.72 15.44
CA PRO A 142 11.85 10.59 15.81
C PRO A 142 11.54 12.07 15.61
N TYR A 143 10.38 12.52 16.06
CA TYR A 143 9.94 13.91 16.07
C TYR A 143 9.45 14.32 17.46
N GLY A 144 9.47 15.62 17.73
CA GLY A 144 8.98 16.18 18.99
C GLY A 144 7.46 16.07 19.14
N ASP A 145 6.98 16.28 20.36
CA ASP A 145 5.54 16.36 20.63
C ASP A 145 4.92 17.55 19.88
N ASN A 146 3.67 17.41 19.47
CA ASN A 146 2.88 18.50 18.85
C ASN A 146 3.54 19.11 17.61
N THR A 147 4.14 18.30 16.76
CA THR A 147 4.84 18.75 15.54
C THR A 147 3.91 18.86 14.35
N PHE A 148 3.01 17.89 14.15
CA PHE A 148 2.24 17.73 12.92
C PHE A 148 0.78 18.14 13.07
N ASP A 149 0.22 18.73 12.01
CA ASP A 149 -1.21 19.01 11.87
C ASP A 149 -1.98 17.76 11.46
N ALA A 150 -1.32 16.88 10.67
CA ALA A 150 -1.84 15.59 10.27
C ALA A 150 -0.79 14.50 10.30
N VAL A 151 -1.22 13.24 10.56
CA VAL A 151 -0.44 12.03 10.33
C VAL A 151 -1.26 11.15 9.40
N VAL A 152 -0.65 10.73 8.30
CA VAL A 152 -1.29 9.84 7.33
C VAL A 152 -0.50 8.54 7.20
N GLY A 153 -1.16 7.48 6.72
CA GLY A 153 -0.52 6.21 6.41
C GLY A 153 -1.40 5.38 5.49
N HIS A 154 -0.79 4.49 4.73
CA HIS A 154 -1.52 3.59 3.83
C HIS A 154 -0.92 2.19 3.88
N ALA A 155 -1.72 1.20 4.30
CA ALA A 155 -1.30 -0.19 4.41
C ALA A 155 -0.02 -0.35 5.27
N VAL A 156 -0.01 0.18 6.48
CA VAL A 156 1.18 0.27 7.34
C VAL A 156 1.01 -0.40 8.69
N ILE A 157 -0.12 -0.20 9.40
CA ILE A 157 -0.21 -0.63 10.81
C ILE A 157 -0.38 -2.14 10.97
N HIS A 158 -0.74 -2.86 9.90
CA HIS A 158 -0.76 -4.33 9.95
C HIS A 158 0.64 -4.96 10.00
N HIS A 159 1.67 -4.19 9.71
CA HIS A 159 3.08 -4.58 9.85
C HIS A 159 3.68 -4.22 11.22
N VAL A 160 3.00 -3.42 12.04
CA VAL A 160 3.53 -2.91 13.31
C VAL A 160 3.23 -3.88 14.44
N PRO A 161 4.24 -4.36 15.21
CA PRO A 161 4.01 -5.32 16.30
C PRO A 161 3.06 -4.83 17.38
N ASP A 162 3.24 -3.60 17.90
CA ASP A 162 2.35 -2.97 18.90
C ASP A 162 1.59 -1.79 18.27
N VAL A 163 0.42 -2.09 17.70
CA VAL A 163 -0.45 -1.10 17.05
C VAL A 163 -0.90 0.01 18.02
N GLU A 164 -1.11 -0.32 19.31
CA GLU A 164 -1.49 0.70 20.31
C GLU A 164 -0.31 1.61 20.65
N ALA A 165 0.92 1.10 20.67
CA ALA A 165 2.13 1.93 20.82
C ALA A 165 2.27 2.89 19.64
N ALA A 166 2.05 2.41 18.42
CA ALA A 166 2.05 3.27 17.23
C ALA A 166 0.99 4.37 17.31
N PHE A 167 -0.24 4.06 17.72
CA PHE A 167 -1.26 5.10 17.92
C PHE A 167 -0.88 6.11 19.01
N ARG A 168 -0.24 5.67 20.11
CA ARG A 168 0.27 6.60 21.14
C ARG A 168 1.34 7.54 20.57
N GLU A 169 2.27 7.05 19.77
CA GLU A 169 3.29 7.85 19.12
C GLU A 169 2.69 8.82 18.08
N VAL A 170 1.74 8.35 17.26
CA VAL A 170 0.98 9.20 16.34
C VAL A 170 0.30 10.35 17.08
N LEU A 171 -0.39 10.06 18.18
CA LEU A 171 -1.02 11.10 19.00
C LEU A 171 0.00 12.01 19.69
N ARG A 172 1.16 11.49 20.10
CA ARG A 172 2.21 12.31 20.71
C ARG A 172 2.73 13.37 19.73
N VAL A 173 3.02 12.97 18.48
CA VAL A 173 3.57 13.89 17.48
C VAL A 173 2.54 14.82 16.84
N LEU A 174 1.26 14.48 16.87
CA LEU A 174 0.18 15.37 16.45
C LEU A 174 0.07 16.59 17.38
N LYS A 175 -0.25 17.74 16.82
CA LYS A 175 -0.69 18.92 17.58
C LYS A 175 -2.05 18.67 18.23
N PRO A 176 -2.42 19.33 19.33
CA PRO A 176 -3.78 19.31 19.85
C PRO A 176 -4.79 19.67 18.76
N GLY A 177 -5.83 18.85 18.59
CA GLY A 177 -6.78 18.97 17.48
C GLY A 177 -6.28 18.42 16.13
N GLY A 178 -5.04 18.01 16.04
CA GLY A 178 -4.47 17.36 14.84
C GLY A 178 -5.10 15.99 14.58
N ARG A 179 -5.13 15.57 13.32
CA ARG A 179 -5.86 14.39 12.85
C ARG A 179 -4.91 13.33 12.30
N PHE A 180 -5.19 12.08 12.56
CA PHE A 180 -4.59 10.99 11.78
C PHE A 180 -5.59 10.36 10.83
N VAL A 181 -5.07 9.85 9.69
CA VAL A 181 -5.84 9.10 8.68
C VAL A 181 -4.97 7.95 8.18
N ILE A 182 -5.39 6.72 8.50
CA ILE A 182 -4.71 5.50 8.04
C ILE A 182 -5.68 4.74 7.16
N ALA A 183 -5.26 4.40 5.94
CA ALA A 183 -6.07 3.76 4.92
C ALA A 183 -5.48 2.40 4.51
N GLY A 184 -6.27 1.55 3.86
CA GLY A 184 -5.77 0.36 3.18
C GLY A 184 -5.41 -0.82 4.08
N GLU A 185 -5.86 -0.85 5.33
CA GLU A 185 -5.56 -1.95 6.25
C GLU A 185 -6.45 -3.17 5.98
N PRO A 186 -5.91 -4.41 6.01
CA PRO A 186 -6.69 -5.59 5.71
C PRO A 186 -7.68 -5.94 6.84
N THR A 187 -8.94 -6.19 6.50
CA THR A 187 -9.88 -6.76 7.46
C THR A 187 -9.68 -8.26 7.61
N THR A 188 -10.04 -8.81 8.77
CA THR A 188 -9.87 -10.25 9.05
C THR A 188 -10.64 -11.14 8.07
N ILE A 189 -11.91 -10.82 7.80
CA ILE A 189 -12.74 -11.60 6.88
C ILE A 189 -12.30 -11.37 5.43
N GLY A 190 -11.99 -10.11 5.08
CA GLY A 190 -11.48 -9.74 3.76
C GLY A 190 -10.20 -10.49 3.41
N HIS A 191 -9.23 -10.47 4.30
CA HIS A 191 -7.98 -11.20 4.13
C HIS A 191 -8.20 -12.73 4.01
N TRP A 192 -9.11 -13.29 4.83
CA TRP A 192 -9.42 -14.70 4.78
C TRP A 192 -9.95 -15.16 3.41
N TYR A 193 -10.90 -14.46 2.81
CA TYR A 193 -11.40 -14.84 1.49
C TYR A 193 -10.39 -14.53 0.38
N ALA A 194 -9.67 -13.40 0.46
CA ALA A 194 -8.65 -13.02 -0.51
C ALA A 194 -7.55 -14.08 -0.63
N ARG A 195 -7.02 -14.56 0.50
CA ARG A 195 -6.03 -15.65 0.52
C ARG A 195 -6.54 -16.95 -0.10
N ARG A 196 -7.81 -17.29 0.13
CA ARG A 196 -8.40 -18.52 -0.46
C ARG A 196 -8.59 -18.39 -1.96
N LEU A 197 -9.15 -17.26 -2.40
CA LEU A 197 -9.30 -16.96 -3.82
C LEU A 197 -7.95 -16.90 -4.53
N GLY A 198 -6.97 -16.26 -3.92
CA GLY A 198 -5.61 -16.21 -4.43
C GLY A 198 -5.00 -17.61 -4.61
N ARG A 199 -5.04 -18.46 -3.59
CA ARG A 199 -4.53 -19.84 -3.70
C ARG A 199 -5.23 -20.63 -4.79
N LEU A 200 -6.56 -20.55 -4.87
CA LEU A 200 -7.35 -21.24 -5.89
C LEU A 200 -6.97 -20.75 -7.30
N THR A 201 -6.90 -19.44 -7.47
CA THR A 201 -6.51 -18.82 -8.75
C THR A 201 -5.09 -19.20 -9.14
N TRP A 202 -4.14 -19.13 -8.21
CA TRP A 202 -2.75 -19.54 -8.45
C TRP A 202 -2.66 -20.99 -8.92
N THR A 203 -3.26 -21.91 -8.15
CA THR A 203 -3.23 -23.35 -8.47
C THR A 203 -3.90 -23.65 -9.81
N ALA A 204 -5.06 -23.04 -10.07
CA ALA A 204 -5.77 -23.25 -11.34
C ALA A 204 -4.98 -22.66 -12.52
N THR A 205 -4.48 -21.45 -12.39
CA THR A 205 -3.72 -20.77 -13.45
C THR A 205 -2.44 -21.53 -13.79
N THR A 206 -1.64 -21.88 -12.80
CA THR A 206 -0.39 -22.61 -13.01
C THR A 206 -0.64 -23.99 -13.61
N ALA A 207 -1.67 -24.72 -13.18
CA ALA A 207 -2.03 -26.01 -13.76
C ALA A 207 -2.47 -25.88 -15.23
N ILE A 208 -3.30 -24.88 -15.55
CA ILE A 208 -3.84 -24.69 -16.91
C ILE A 208 -2.73 -24.19 -17.86
N THR A 209 -1.92 -23.22 -17.44
CA THR A 209 -0.87 -22.64 -18.29
C THR A 209 0.24 -23.63 -18.64
N HIS A 210 0.43 -24.66 -17.82
CA HIS A 210 1.42 -25.72 -18.10
C HIS A 210 0.92 -26.81 -19.04
N LEU A 211 -0.35 -26.78 -19.48
CA LEU A 211 -0.84 -27.67 -20.53
C LEU A 211 -0.13 -27.40 -21.87
N PRO A 212 0.22 -28.44 -22.65
CA PRO A 212 1.05 -28.30 -23.86
C PRO A 212 0.68 -27.14 -24.80
N PRO A 213 -0.61 -26.91 -25.15
CA PRO A 213 -0.95 -25.83 -26.09
C PRO A 213 -0.80 -24.41 -25.52
N LEU A 214 -0.71 -24.26 -24.20
CA LEU A 214 -0.66 -22.95 -23.53
C LEU A 214 0.72 -22.63 -22.97
N ARG A 215 1.53 -23.66 -22.76
CA ARG A 215 2.78 -23.56 -21.99
C ARG A 215 3.75 -22.50 -22.53
N GLU A 216 3.98 -22.49 -23.83
CA GLU A 216 4.94 -21.57 -24.45
C GLU A 216 4.52 -20.11 -24.31
N ALA A 217 3.23 -19.82 -24.44
CA ALA A 217 2.70 -18.45 -24.41
C ALA A 217 2.41 -17.92 -23.01
N TRP A 218 2.07 -18.80 -22.04
CA TRP A 218 1.46 -18.38 -20.78
C TRP A 218 2.18 -18.85 -19.52
N ALA A 219 2.91 -19.97 -19.57
CA ALA A 219 3.51 -20.51 -18.38
C ALA A 219 4.75 -19.70 -17.96
N LYS A 220 4.83 -19.38 -16.67
CA LYS A 220 6.10 -18.99 -16.03
C LYS A 220 7.04 -20.17 -16.02
N ASP A 221 8.32 -19.92 -16.13
CA ASP A 221 9.30 -20.95 -15.88
C ASP A 221 9.41 -21.32 -14.39
N ARG A 222 10.18 -22.35 -14.09
CA ARG A 222 10.26 -22.88 -12.72
C ARG A 222 10.96 -21.91 -11.78
N GLU A 223 11.95 -21.20 -12.27
CA GLU A 223 12.70 -20.22 -11.46
C GLU A 223 11.83 -19.02 -11.09
N GLU A 224 11.05 -18.47 -12.04
CA GLU A 224 10.07 -17.41 -11.81
C GLU A 224 8.95 -17.82 -10.84
N LEU A 225 8.50 -19.09 -10.88
CA LEU A 225 7.51 -19.62 -9.95
C LEU A 225 8.07 -19.77 -8.53
N ASP A 226 9.30 -20.24 -8.42
CA ASP A 226 10.00 -20.39 -7.14
C ASP A 226 10.29 -19.03 -6.50
N GLU A 227 10.65 -18.02 -7.30
CA GLU A 227 10.81 -16.63 -6.83
C GLU A 227 9.50 -16.03 -6.36
N SER A 228 8.41 -16.18 -7.13
CA SER A 228 7.07 -15.72 -6.73
C SER A 228 6.59 -16.38 -5.44
N SER A 229 6.90 -17.65 -5.24
CA SER A 229 6.54 -18.40 -4.04
C SER A 229 7.36 -17.95 -2.83
N ARG A 230 8.64 -17.64 -3.00
CA ARG A 230 9.50 -17.08 -1.94
C ARG A 230 9.04 -15.68 -1.54
N ALA A 231 8.72 -14.83 -2.51
CA ALA A 231 8.18 -13.49 -2.24
C ALA A 231 6.88 -13.56 -1.42
N ALA A 232 5.94 -14.43 -1.80
CA ALA A 232 4.70 -14.64 -1.06
C ALA A 232 4.92 -15.23 0.34
N ALA A 233 5.96 -16.06 0.54
CA ALA A 233 6.31 -16.57 1.86
C ALA A 233 6.89 -15.49 2.77
N LEU A 234 7.71 -14.58 2.24
CA LEU A 234 8.24 -13.43 2.99
C LEU A 234 7.12 -12.44 3.36
N GLU A 235 6.24 -12.10 2.40
CA GLU A 235 5.07 -11.26 2.65
C GLU A 235 4.22 -11.81 3.82
N ALA A 236 4.04 -13.12 3.91
CA ALA A 236 3.29 -13.75 5.00
C ALA A 236 3.97 -13.67 6.37
N VAL A 237 5.27 -13.39 6.43
CA VAL A 237 6.02 -13.18 7.70
C VAL A 237 5.94 -11.74 8.16
N VAL A 238 5.86 -10.78 7.24
CA VAL A 238 5.80 -9.35 7.54
C VAL A 238 4.38 -8.85 7.83
N ASP A 239 3.34 -9.53 7.34
CA ASP A 239 1.93 -9.23 7.64
C ASP A 239 1.55 -9.80 9.02
N LEU A 240 1.58 -8.97 10.05
CA LEU A 240 1.36 -9.40 11.43
C LEU A 240 -0.11 -9.41 11.84
N HIS A 241 -0.91 -8.48 11.29
CA HIS A 241 -2.27 -8.23 11.75
C HIS A 241 -3.29 -8.18 10.62
N THR A 242 -4.51 -8.53 10.98
CA THR A 242 -5.72 -8.18 10.24
C THR A 242 -6.73 -7.63 11.23
N PHE A 243 -7.60 -6.71 10.82
CA PHE A 243 -8.42 -5.95 11.74
C PHE A 243 -9.92 -6.24 11.60
N ASP A 244 -10.61 -6.38 12.74
CA ASP A 244 -12.02 -6.06 12.79
C ASP A 244 -12.14 -4.53 12.94
N PRO A 245 -13.01 -3.84 12.16
CA PRO A 245 -13.12 -2.37 12.22
C PRO A 245 -13.42 -1.83 13.61
N GLY A 246 -14.23 -2.54 14.41
CA GLY A 246 -14.55 -2.15 15.78
C GLY A 246 -13.37 -2.34 16.74
N ASP A 247 -12.56 -3.39 16.56
CA ASP A 247 -11.34 -3.61 17.36
C ASP A 247 -10.31 -2.53 17.07
N LEU A 248 -10.09 -2.21 15.78
CA LEU A 248 -9.19 -1.16 15.37
C LEU A 248 -9.57 0.20 15.99
N ALA A 249 -10.86 0.55 15.94
CA ALA A 249 -11.35 1.77 16.60
C ALA A 249 -11.08 1.76 18.11
N ARG A 250 -11.28 0.62 18.78
CA ARG A 250 -11.01 0.49 20.22
C ARG A 250 -9.52 0.65 20.55
N MET A 251 -8.60 0.18 19.70
CA MET A 251 -7.15 0.39 19.88
C MET A 251 -6.80 1.88 19.85
N ALA A 252 -7.31 2.63 18.89
CA ALA A 252 -7.07 4.07 18.79
C ALA A 252 -7.69 4.84 20.00
N LEU A 253 -8.89 4.47 20.44
CA LEU A 253 -9.53 5.06 21.63
C LEU A 253 -8.73 4.77 22.90
N ARG A 254 -8.21 3.55 23.09
CA ARG A 254 -7.35 3.21 24.23
C ARG A 254 -6.02 3.96 24.21
N ALA A 255 -5.50 4.27 23.02
CA ALA A 255 -4.31 5.12 22.90
C ALA A 255 -4.56 6.59 23.27
N GLY A 256 -5.83 7.02 23.39
CA GLY A 256 -6.23 8.37 23.78
C GLY A 256 -6.80 9.23 22.64
N ALA A 257 -7.05 8.67 21.46
CA ALA A 257 -7.71 9.39 20.39
C ALA A 257 -9.18 9.69 20.71
N VAL A 258 -9.69 10.79 20.15
CA VAL A 258 -11.11 11.13 20.18
C VAL A 258 -11.64 11.26 18.75
N ASP A 259 -12.95 11.36 18.56
CA ASP A 259 -13.58 11.46 17.24
C ASP A 259 -13.11 10.35 16.27
N VAL A 260 -13.07 9.11 16.79
CA VAL A 260 -12.57 7.95 16.05
C VAL A 260 -13.65 7.37 15.16
N HIS A 261 -13.35 7.28 13.86
CA HIS A 261 -14.23 6.67 12.86
C HIS A 261 -13.48 5.66 12.03
N THR A 262 -14.15 4.58 11.65
CA THR A 262 -13.64 3.61 10.66
C THR A 262 -14.51 3.64 9.41
N LYS A 263 -13.88 3.39 8.27
CA LYS A 263 -14.55 3.26 6.97
C LYS A 263 -14.01 2.05 6.25
N THR A 264 -14.91 1.19 5.79
CA THR A 264 -14.53 -0.01 5.03
C THR A 264 -14.90 0.14 3.56
N GLU A 265 -14.15 -0.57 2.71
CA GLU A 265 -14.30 -0.53 1.27
C GLU A 265 -13.79 -1.81 0.61
N GLU A 266 -14.14 -1.99 -0.67
CA GLU A 266 -13.69 -3.11 -1.49
C GLU A 266 -14.22 -4.48 -1.02
N LEU A 267 -15.49 -4.76 -1.33
CA LEU A 267 -16.08 -6.08 -1.20
C LEU A 267 -16.01 -6.81 -2.56
N THR A 268 -16.84 -6.37 -3.52
CA THR A 268 -16.89 -6.98 -4.85
C THR A 268 -15.65 -6.63 -5.68
N ALA A 269 -15.10 -5.44 -5.47
CA ALA A 269 -13.85 -5.02 -6.07
C ALA A 269 -12.68 -5.90 -5.60
N ALA A 270 -12.61 -6.28 -4.33
CA ALA A 270 -11.60 -7.19 -3.79
C ALA A 270 -11.83 -8.65 -4.23
N LEU A 271 -13.08 -9.12 -4.22
CA LEU A 271 -13.42 -10.47 -4.72
C LEU A 271 -13.01 -10.67 -6.18
N PHE A 272 -13.04 -9.63 -7.00
CA PHE A 272 -12.54 -9.62 -8.37
C PHE A 272 -11.03 -9.35 -8.43
N GLY A 273 -10.56 -8.34 -7.71
CA GLY A 273 -9.20 -7.83 -7.80
C GLY A 273 -8.14 -8.85 -7.37
N TRP A 274 -8.35 -9.55 -6.28
CA TRP A 274 -7.39 -10.57 -5.81
C TRP A 274 -7.19 -11.72 -6.79
N PRO A 275 -8.24 -12.36 -7.37
CA PRO A 275 -8.07 -13.30 -8.46
C PRO A 275 -7.33 -12.70 -9.68
N VAL A 276 -7.66 -11.48 -10.08
CA VAL A 276 -7.00 -10.81 -11.21
C VAL A 276 -5.51 -10.64 -10.95
N ARG A 277 -5.13 -10.05 -9.82
CA ARG A 277 -3.71 -9.88 -9.45
C ARG A 277 -2.96 -11.20 -9.35
N THR A 278 -3.60 -12.21 -8.74
CA THR A 278 -2.98 -13.54 -8.64
C THR A 278 -2.82 -14.19 -10.01
N PHE A 279 -3.79 -14.02 -10.91
CA PHE A 279 -3.68 -14.48 -12.29
C PHE A 279 -2.52 -13.78 -13.02
N GLU A 280 -2.43 -12.45 -12.91
CA GLU A 280 -1.32 -11.66 -13.48
C GLU A 280 0.05 -12.12 -12.97
N ALA A 281 0.13 -12.39 -11.67
CA ALA A 281 1.34 -12.90 -11.03
C ALA A 281 1.70 -14.35 -11.44
N ALA A 282 0.72 -15.16 -11.85
CA ALA A 282 0.89 -16.56 -12.17
C ALA A 282 1.20 -16.84 -13.66
N VAL A 283 1.05 -15.84 -14.53
CA VAL A 283 1.35 -15.98 -15.95
C VAL A 283 2.70 -15.37 -16.29
N ARG A 284 3.26 -15.77 -17.46
CA ARG A 284 4.53 -15.25 -17.98
C ARG A 284 4.48 -13.72 -18.10
N PRO A 285 5.53 -12.98 -17.69
CA PRO A 285 5.65 -11.55 -17.91
C PRO A 285 5.43 -11.19 -19.39
N GLY A 286 4.61 -10.17 -19.65
CA GLY A 286 4.28 -9.73 -21.01
C GLY A 286 3.23 -10.56 -21.75
N ALA A 287 2.69 -11.65 -21.16
CA ALA A 287 1.58 -12.41 -21.74
C ALA A 287 0.28 -11.59 -21.79
N LEU A 288 0.15 -10.63 -20.89
CA LEU A 288 -1.02 -9.75 -20.78
C LEU A 288 -0.68 -8.37 -21.36
N GLY A 289 -1.53 -7.87 -22.24
CA GLY A 289 -1.33 -6.58 -22.90
C GLY A 289 -2.18 -5.46 -22.27
N TRP A 290 -2.07 -4.27 -22.87
CA TRP A 290 -2.79 -3.07 -22.46
C TRP A 290 -4.32 -3.27 -22.36
N GLY A 291 -4.93 -4.04 -23.26
CA GLY A 291 -6.37 -4.33 -23.21
C GLY A 291 -6.80 -5.02 -21.93
N TRP A 292 -5.98 -5.95 -21.42
CA TRP A 292 -6.20 -6.60 -20.13
C TRP A 292 -6.14 -5.61 -18.97
N ALA A 293 -5.09 -4.79 -18.92
CA ALA A 293 -4.94 -3.79 -17.86
C ALA A 293 -6.13 -2.82 -17.80
N MET A 294 -6.60 -2.37 -18.96
CA MET A 294 -7.80 -1.51 -19.06
C MET A 294 -9.08 -2.24 -18.64
N PHE A 295 -9.23 -3.51 -18.97
CA PHE A 295 -10.35 -4.34 -18.51
C PHE A 295 -10.32 -4.51 -17.00
N ALA A 296 -9.18 -4.88 -16.43
CA ALA A 296 -9.01 -5.09 -15.00
C ALA A 296 -9.33 -3.81 -14.20
N TYR A 297 -8.71 -2.69 -14.58
CA TYR A 297 -8.95 -1.40 -13.95
C TYR A 297 -10.40 -0.91 -14.11
N GLY A 298 -10.95 -0.99 -15.32
CA GLY A 298 -12.33 -0.58 -15.59
C GLY A 298 -13.35 -1.40 -14.81
N SER A 299 -13.11 -2.71 -14.64
CA SER A 299 -13.94 -3.61 -13.85
C SER A 299 -13.86 -3.29 -12.36
N TRP A 300 -12.64 -3.15 -11.82
CA TRP A 300 -12.42 -2.75 -10.44
C TRP A 300 -13.14 -1.44 -10.10
N ARG A 301 -13.01 -0.42 -10.95
CA ARG A 301 -13.69 0.88 -10.75
C ARG A 301 -15.22 0.76 -10.71
N ARG A 302 -15.83 -0.05 -11.59
CA ARG A 302 -17.29 -0.28 -11.60
C ARG A 302 -17.74 -1.01 -10.34
N LEU A 303 -16.97 -2.02 -9.91
CA LEU A 303 -17.25 -2.78 -8.70
C LEU A 303 -17.08 -1.91 -7.45
N SER A 304 -16.10 -1.02 -7.40
CA SER A 304 -15.94 -0.04 -6.31
C SER A 304 -17.14 0.92 -6.21
N VAL A 305 -17.80 1.25 -7.33
CA VAL A 305 -19.07 2.01 -7.30
C VAL A 305 -20.20 1.16 -6.70
N LEU A 306 -20.30 -0.11 -7.08
CA LEU A 306 -21.27 -1.05 -6.50
C LEU A 306 -21.03 -1.23 -5.00
N ASP A 307 -19.79 -1.34 -4.57
CA ASP A 307 -19.42 -1.51 -3.15
C ASP A 307 -19.90 -0.35 -2.29
N ARG A 308 -19.87 0.90 -2.81
CA ARG A 308 -20.45 2.06 -2.11
C ARG A 308 -21.96 1.93 -1.86
N ALA A 309 -22.68 1.30 -2.78
CA ALA A 309 -24.11 1.03 -2.59
C ALA A 309 -24.31 -0.12 -1.60
N LEU A 310 -23.49 -1.17 -1.67
CA LEU A 310 -23.55 -2.33 -0.78
C LEU A 310 -23.18 -1.99 0.67
N ALA A 311 -22.35 -0.97 0.91
CA ALA A 311 -21.96 -0.51 2.23
C ALA A 311 -23.13 -0.09 3.13
N ARG A 312 -24.33 0.08 2.56
CA ARG A 312 -25.57 0.38 3.34
C ARG A 312 -26.28 -0.88 3.85
N ALA A 313 -25.96 -2.05 3.30
CA ALA A 313 -26.67 -3.29 3.57
C ALA A 313 -25.77 -4.43 4.05
N VAL A 314 -24.48 -4.37 3.76
CA VAL A 314 -23.50 -5.39 4.12
C VAL A 314 -22.69 -4.91 5.33
N PRO A 315 -22.56 -5.72 6.39
CA PRO A 315 -21.73 -5.34 7.55
C PRO A 315 -20.27 -5.06 7.16
N ASP A 316 -19.69 -4.02 7.77
CA ASP A 316 -18.35 -3.49 7.48
C ASP A 316 -17.25 -4.55 7.46
N ARG A 317 -17.30 -5.51 8.39
CA ARG A 317 -16.30 -6.59 8.52
C ARG A 317 -16.14 -7.50 7.29
N PHE A 318 -17.08 -7.45 6.33
CA PHE A 318 -16.99 -8.25 5.10
C PHE A 318 -16.22 -7.56 3.98
N PHE A 319 -16.01 -6.26 4.08
CA PHE A 319 -15.16 -5.52 3.13
C PHE A 319 -13.70 -5.85 3.34
N TYR A 320 -12.89 -5.70 2.29
CA TYR A 320 -11.48 -6.10 2.35
C TYR A 320 -10.62 -5.09 3.09
N ASN A 321 -10.78 -3.80 2.80
CA ASN A 321 -9.99 -2.74 3.41
C ASN A 321 -10.78 -2.02 4.50
N VAL A 322 -10.07 -1.63 5.57
CA VAL A 322 -10.55 -0.69 6.57
C VAL A 322 -9.60 0.50 6.65
N GLY A 323 -10.15 1.70 6.66
CA GLY A 323 -9.46 2.92 7.02
C GLY A 323 -9.95 3.42 8.37
N ILE A 324 -9.10 4.17 9.06
CA ILE A 324 -9.40 4.76 10.38
C ILE A 324 -8.93 6.21 10.44
N THR A 325 -9.68 7.04 11.12
CA THR A 325 -9.30 8.40 11.49
C THR A 325 -9.61 8.65 12.96
N GLY A 326 -8.92 9.58 13.54
CA GLY A 326 -9.20 10.11 14.87
C GLY A 326 -8.43 11.42 15.09
N VAL A 327 -8.70 12.07 16.20
CA VAL A 327 -8.16 13.38 16.53
C VAL A 327 -7.42 13.30 17.87
N LYS A 328 -6.30 14.02 17.99
CA LYS A 328 -5.66 14.26 19.28
C LYS A 328 -6.52 15.19 20.09
N PRO A 329 -6.88 14.86 21.36
CA PRO A 329 -7.58 15.79 22.25
C PRO A 329 -6.85 17.12 22.39
N GLY A 330 -7.63 18.22 22.63
CA GLY A 330 -7.08 19.56 22.84
C GLY A 330 -6.45 19.74 24.22
#